data_31a0622110dc466993514e99fdbc00df
#
_entry.id   31a0622110dc466993514e99fdbc00df
#
_cell.length_a   1.000
_cell.length_b   1.000
_cell.length_c   1.000
_cell.angle_alpha   90.00
_cell.angle_beta   90.00
_cell.angle_gamma   90.00
#
_symmetry.space_group_name_H-M   'P 1'
#
loop_
_entity.id
_entity.type
_entity.pdbx_description
1 polymer ?
#
loop_
_entity_poly.entity_id
_entity_poly.type
_entity_poly.pdbx_seq_one_letter_code
_entity_poly.pdbx_strand_id
1 'polypeptide(L)'
;MTSKVTRRDFLNGMAITVGAGMLAPPPLFGQPAPSGLSSTAPYYPPTLTGMRGSHKGSFEVAHALAWQGQKPAQFHPLNEHYDLVVVGSGISGLASAWFYQQKMGGTARILIMDNHDDFGGHAKRNEFHYEGRMVLGLGGAQNIDGLSAYSDEAASLFADIGISTDNAEQLEANTPDDFFMGGKTNAKNAMALPGTDGHVTVSGNWLRFMNGAEGYEAAVRELPLPRAEQDKLITFFSGDHDFLAEFSLSEMADYLNATPYNQFLTERVGLAKETLPILDNLLRIVEGYTGWNLTVLEAFGLGAPGIRSIGWLGDKLGALALKFADSLGETQMFPDGNASIARLLVQKLVPGVAPTMKGMEDVAIARFNYGVLDQSKQPNRIRLNSTVVGVRETEAKRVQVDYVQQGKALSVTADHCVLACYNGLIPHLCPQLPEPQKEALKYGVKTPHVYANVLLKNGQAFDKLGATMVQCPQDPFQIVSVAPTMTNGGYQPPRGSEDPMAVYMMGDPTPAPTTKVSGREMLRRGRYKVYSTPFASYEQQIRDQLQALLGPYGFNHETDIQAITVNRISHGYAYAYLALDDPEWAEGEAPHEVGRAQFGRISIANSDSEARAYMDAAIDAAWRAVQEQTA
;
A
#
# COMPACT_ATOMS: atom_id res chain seq x y z
N MET A 1 -20.79 -1.53 19.49
CA MET A 1 -21.57 -0.52 18.73
C MET A 1 -21.07 -0.58 17.30
N THR A 2 -21.88 -1.05 16.37
CA THR A 2 -21.51 -1.12 14.94
C THR A 2 -21.54 0.30 14.36
N SER A 3 -20.38 0.84 14.02
CA SER A 3 -20.29 2.16 13.37
C SER A 3 -20.79 2.04 11.94
N LYS A 4 -21.70 2.91 11.55
CA LYS A 4 -22.08 3.08 10.14
C LYS A 4 -20.86 3.55 9.37
N VAL A 5 -20.45 2.81 8.33
CA VAL A 5 -19.48 3.33 7.35
C VAL A 5 -20.22 4.38 6.53
N THR A 6 -20.11 5.61 6.97
CA THR A 6 -20.74 6.77 6.33
C THR A 6 -19.73 7.44 5.38
N ARG A 7 -20.20 8.33 4.50
CA ARG A 7 -19.31 9.25 3.77
C ARG A 7 -18.33 9.97 4.70
N ARG A 8 -18.71 10.17 5.94
CA ARG A 8 -17.87 10.77 6.97
C ARG A 8 -16.73 9.84 7.40
N ASP A 9 -16.97 8.54 7.51
CA ASP A 9 -15.93 7.55 7.87
C ASP A 9 -14.95 7.35 6.71
N PHE A 10 -15.43 7.43 5.47
CA PHE A 10 -14.60 7.46 4.27
C PHE A 10 -13.69 8.71 4.26
N LEU A 11 -14.26 9.89 4.47
CA LEU A 11 -13.48 11.14 4.56
C LEU A 11 -12.51 11.14 5.75
N ASN A 12 -12.90 10.56 6.88
CA ASN A 12 -12.03 10.40 8.04
C ASN A 12 -10.86 9.44 7.74
N GLY A 13 -11.15 8.29 7.14
CA GLY A 13 -10.11 7.35 6.69
C GLY A 13 -9.14 7.99 5.68
N MET A 14 -9.67 8.82 4.77
CA MET A 14 -8.85 9.52 3.77
C MET A 14 -8.02 10.67 4.35
N ALA A 15 -8.55 11.41 5.34
CA ALA A 15 -7.79 12.49 6.00
C ALA A 15 -6.57 11.97 6.74
N ILE A 16 -6.63 10.73 7.29
CA ILE A 16 -5.46 10.03 7.85
C ILE A 16 -4.38 9.84 6.78
N THR A 17 -4.75 9.41 5.57
CA THR A 17 -3.81 9.18 4.47
C THR A 17 -3.07 10.46 4.07
N VAL A 18 -3.76 11.60 4.09
CA VAL A 18 -3.19 12.88 3.63
C VAL A 18 -2.22 13.49 4.66
N GLY A 19 -2.51 13.35 5.95
CA GLY A 19 -1.59 13.83 7.01
C GLY A 19 -0.30 13.01 7.09
N ALA A 20 -0.40 11.73 6.84
CA ALA A 20 0.66 10.74 7.05
C ALA A 20 1.37 10.28 5.77
N GLY A 21 0.65 10.15 4.66
CA GLY A 21 1.19 9.63 3.40
C GLY A 21 2.18 10.52 2.66
N MET A 22 2.39 11.75 3.15
CA MET A 22 3.29 12.72 2.50
C MET A 22 4.75 12.59 2.90
N LEU A 23 5.10 11.67 3.79
CA LEU A 23 6.43 11.59 4.35
C LEU A 23 7.23 10.37 3.92
N ALA A 24 6.65 9.34 3.32
CA ALA A 24 7.42 8.16 2.94
C ALA A 24 6.91 7.42 1.71
N PRO A 25 7.75 7.10 0.84
CA PRO A 25 7.56 6.37 -0.40
C PRO A 25 8.05 4.93 -0.44
N PRO A 26 7.41 4.03 -1.12
CA PRO A 26 7.68 2.60 -1.30
C PRO A 26 8.41 2.14 -2.53
N PRO A 27 8.79 0.96 -2.59
CA PRO A 27 9.79 0.33 -3.42
C PRO A 27 9.42 -0.54 -4.58
N LEU A 28 10.43 -0.99 -5.30
CA LEU A 28 10.41 -2.00 -6.25
C LEU A 28 11.52 -2.60 -6.95
N PHE A 29 11.75 -3.49 -7.68
CA PHE A 29 12.22 -4.64 -8.32
C PHE A 29 13.53 -4.64 -9.05
N GLY A 30 14.15 -5.66 -9.40
CA GLY A 30 15.38 -5.79 -9.97
C GLY A 30 15.66 -7.03 -10.80
N GLN A 31 16.79 -7.17 -11.38
CA GLN A 31 17.24 -8.34 -12.15
C GLN A 31 17.78 -9.48 -11.25
N PRO A 32 17.88 -10.71 -11.78
CA PRO A 32 18.61 -11.75 -11.08
C PRO A 32 19.99 -11.25 -10.71
N ALA A 33 20.42 -11.59 -9.49
CA ALA A 33 21.77 -11.29 -9.03
C ALA A 33 22.80 -11.66 -10.12
N PRO A 34 23.84 -10.84 -10.32
CA PRO A 34 24.92 -11.22 -11.22
C PRO A 34 25.35 -12.65 -10.87
N SER A 35 25.46 -13.50 -11.86
CA SER A 35 25.85 -14.90 -11.74
C SER A 35 27.27 -15.02 -11.17
N GLY A 36 27.42 -14.81 -9.87
CA GLY A 36 28.69 -14.80 -9.16
C GLY A 36 28.58 -15.05 -7.67
N LEU A 37 27.36 -15.01 -7.10
CA LEU A 37 27.18 -15.41 -5.69
C LEU A 37 26.91 -16.90 -5.63
N SER A 38 27.80 -17.61 -4.96
CA SER A 38 27.78 -19.05 -4.68
C SER A 38 26.39 -19.51 -4.25
N SER A 39 25.84 -20.52 -4.94
CA SER A 39 24.53 -21.15 -4.72
C SER A 39 24.38 -21.88 -3.36
N THR A 40 25.21 -21.60 -2.37
CA THR A 40 25.22 -22.26 -1.07
C THR A 40 24.54 -21.48 0.06
N ALA A 41 24.11 -20.22 -0.18
CA ALA A 41 23.36 -19.46 0.81
C ALA A 41 21.89 -19.95 0.90
N PRO A 42 21.32 -20.11 2.11
CA PRO A 42 19.92 -20.47 2.28
C PRO A 42 19.01 -19.47 1.56
N TYR A 43 17.92 -19.98 0.96
CA TYR A 43 16.91 -19.16 0.29
C TYR A 43 16.36 -18.07 1.22
N TYR A 44 16.41 -16.80 0.76
CA TYR A 44 16.01 -15.65 1.56
C TYR A 44 15.36 -14.59 0.64
N PRO A 45 14.01 -14.61 0.50
CA PRO A 45 13.27 -13.76 -0.42
C PRO A 45 13.54 -12.27 -0.33
N PRO A 46 13.74 -11.65 0.86
CA PRO A 46 13.97 -10.20 0.94
C PRO A 46 15.17 -9.68 0.13
N THR A 47 16.16 -10.54 -0.15
CA THR A 47 17.34 -10.15 -0.95
C THR A 47 17.17 -10.40 -2.45
N LEU A 48 16.07 -11.01 -2.86
CA LEU A 48 15.82 -11.26 -4.28
C LEU A 48 15.47 -9.95 -4.99
N THR A 49 16.11 -9.73 -6.12
CA THR A 49 15.87 -8.63 -7.04
C THR A 49 15.09 -9.11 -8.27
N GLY A 50 14.60 -8.26 -9.13
CA GLY A 50 13.73 -8.65 -10.25
C GLY A 50 12.27 -8.37 -9.99
N MET A 51 11.36 -9.02 -10.67
CA MET A 51 9.91 -8.90 -10.48
C MET A 51 9.51 -9.52 -9.14
N ARG A 52 9.02 -8.73 -8.17
CA ARG A 52 8.53 -9.15 -6.85
C ARG A 52 7.02 -8.86 -6.69
N GLY A 53 6.45 -9.06 -5.52
CA GLY A 53 4.99 -9.01 -5.34
C GLY A 53 4.30 -10.09 -6.18
N SER A 54 3.44 -9.75 -7.12
CA SER A 54 2.86 -10.70 -8.09
C SER A 54 3.91 -11.14 -9.11
N HIS A 55 4.84 -11.99 -8.71
CA HIS A 55 5.93 -12.53 -9.53
C HIS A 55 5.53 -13.88 -10.15
N LYS A 56 6.35 -14.37 -11.08
CA LYS A 56 6.13 -15.68 -11.73
C LYS A 56 6.08 -16.80 -10.68
N GLY A 57 5.04 -17.61 -10.73
CA GLY A 57 4.78 -18.70 -9.79
C GLY A 57 3.82 -18.34 -8.65
N SER A 58 3.59 -17.04 -8.39
CA SER A 58 2.74 -16.61 -7.28
C SER A 58 1.26 -16.45 -7.64
N PHE A 59 0.89 -16.21 -8.90
CA PHE A 59 -0.49 -15.84 -9.27
C PHE A 59 -1.14 -16.73 -10.34
N GLU A 60 -0.36 -17.45 -11.13
CA GLU A 60 -0.86 -18.14 -12.32
C GLU A 60 -1.93 -19.20 -11.99
N VAL A 61 -1.75 -19.94 -10.89
CA VAL A 61 -2.71 -20.95 -10.43
C VAL A 61 -4.03 -20.30 -10.00
N ALA A 62 -3.95 -19.20 -9.25
CA ALA A 62 -5.14 -18.46 -8.83
C ALA A 62 -5.89 -17.83 -10.02
N HIS A 63 -5.15 -17.31 -11.02
CA HIS A 63 -5.75 -16.77 -12.25
C HIS A 63 -6.37 -17.85 -13.12
N ALA A 64 -5.74 -19.04 -13.24
CA ALA A 64 -6.33 -20.17 -13.96
C ALA A 64 -7.66 -20.59 -13.32
N LEU A 65 -7.73 -20.59 -11.98
CA LEU A 65 -8.97 -20.83 -11.25
C LEU A 65 -10.00 -19.71 -11.50
N ALA A 66 -9.65 -18.46 -11.26
CA ALA A 66 -10.60 -17.35 -11.27
C ALA A 66 -11.11 -16.98 -12.66
N TRP A 67 -10.25 -17.06 -13.70
CA TRP A 67 -10.59 -16.63 -15.06
C TRP A 67 -11.06 -17.77 -15.97
N GLN A 68 -10.59 -19.00 -15.70
CA GLN A 68 -10.82 -20.13 -16.57
C GLN A 68 -11.56 -21.29 -15.88
N GLY A 69 -11.80 -21.17 -14.56
CA GLY A 69 -12.39 -22.26 -13.77
C GLY A 69 -11.48 -23.49 -13.66
N GLN A 70 -10.20 -23.35 -13.99
CA GLN A 70 -9.25 -24.47 -14.02
C GLN A 70 -8.67 -24.74 -12.64
N LYS A 71 -8.84 -25.99 -12.19
CA LYS A 71 -8.18 -26.55 -10.99
C LYS A 71 -7.94 -28.04 -11.18
N PRO A 72 -7.00 -28.63 -10.41
CA PRO A 72 -6.81 -30.08 -10.44
C PRO A 72 -8.10 -30.85 -10.14
N ALA A 73 -8.30 -31.96 -10.85
CA ALA A 73 -9.48 -32.80 -10.65
C ALA A 73 -9.40 -33.66 -9.38
N GLN A 74 -8.18 -33.96 -8.92
CA GLN A 74 -7.93 -34.79 -7.74
C GLN A 74 -6.81 -34.17 -6.90
N PHE A 75 -6.94 -34.29 -5.58
CA PHE A 75 -5.97 -33.81 -4.60
C PHE A 75 -5.49 -34.98 -3.75
N HIS A 76 -4.19 -35.01 -3.49
CA HIS A 76 -3.59 -36.00 -2.61
C HIS A 76 -3.70 -35.52 -1.15
N PRO A 77 -4.40 -36.27 -0.26
CA PRO A 77 -4.51 -35.92 1.14
C PRO A 77 -3.17 -36.16 1.86
N LEU A 78 -2.69 -35.15 2.58
CA LEU A 78 -1.45 -35.25 3.36
C LEU A 78 -1.65 -35.93 4.72
N ASN A 79 -2.90 -36.26 5.10
CA ASN A 79 -3.26 -36.74 6.44
C ASN A 79 -2.83 -35.76 7.57
N GLU A 80 -2.73 -34.47 7.25
CA GLU A 80 -2.52 -33.38 8.20
C GLU A 80 -3.86 -32.79 8.61
N HIS A 81 -4.05 -32.61 9.91
CA HIS A 81 -5.21 -31.97 10.48
C HIS A 81 -4.78 -30.83 11.39
N TYR A 82 -5.47 -29.69 11.32
CA TYR A 82 -5.19 -28.48 12.07
C TYR A 82 -6.44 -27.99 12.82
N ASP A 83 -6.27 -27.27 13.91
CA ASP A 83 -7.38 -26.59 14.58
C ASP A 83 -7.82 -25.38 13.72
N LEU A 84 -6.84 -24.72 13.07
CA LEU A 84 -7.10 -23.61 12.16
C LEU A 84 -6.22 -23.69 10.90
N VAL A 85 -6.81 -23.46 9.72
CA VAL A 85 -6.09 -23.10 8.50
C VAL A 85 -6.39 -21.65 8.16
N VAL A 86 -5.34 -20.86 7.90
CA VAL A 86 -5.44 -19.48 7.43
C VAL A 86 -4.95 -19.39 5.99
N VAL A 87 -5.74 -18.80 5.11
CA VAL A 87 -5.42 -18.62 3.69
C VAL A 87 -4.98 -17.18 3.45
N GLY A 88 -3.69 -16.98 3.35
CA GLY A 88 -3.00 -15.70 3.25
C GLY A 88 -2.14 -15.41 4.48
N SER A 89 -0.87 -15.06 4.27
CA SER A 89 0.10 -14.71 5.32
C SER A 89 0.37 -13.20 5.41
N GLY A 90 -0.58 -12.36 4.96
CA GLY A 90 -0.57 -10.92 5.21
C GLY A 90 -0.82 -10.60 6.70
N ILE A 91 -0.78 -9.32 7.06
CA ILE A 91 -0.99 -8.88 8.45
C ILE A 91 -2.29 -9.47 9.04
N SER A 92 -3.40 -9.43 8.30
CA SER A 92 -4.67 -10.01 8.76
C SER A 92 -4.57 -11.52 9.04
N GLY A 93 -3.92 -12.27 8.13
CA GLY A 93 -3.75 -13.72 8.33
C GLY A 93 -2.83 -14.07 9.49
N LEU A 94 -1.72 -13.34 9.65
CA LEU A 94 -0.80 -13.51 10.78
C LEU A 94 -1.48 -13.11 12.11
N ALA A 95 -2.24 -12.02 12.12
CA ALA A 95 -3.05 -11.59 13.28
C ALA A 95 -4.13 -12.62 13.65
N SER A 96 -4.84 -13.18 12.63
CA SER A 96 -5.83 -14.25 12.87
C SER A 96 -5.20 -15.46 13.54
N ALA A 97 -4.03 -15.88 13.08
CA ALA A 97 -3.31 -16.99 13.70
C ALA A 97 -2.88 -16.66 15.14
N TRP A 98 -2.41 -15.44 15.39
CA TRP A 98 -2.02 -14.98 16.71
C TRP A 98 -3.20 -14.93 17.68
N PHE A 99 -4.29 -14.26 17.32
CA PHE A 99 -5.49 -14.18 18.15
C PHE A 99 -6.09 -15.56 18.45
N TYR A 100 -6.13 -16.45 17.45
CA TYR A 100 -6.61 -17.81 17.65
C TYR A 100 -5.69 -18.59 18.62
N GLN A 101 -4.38 -18.45 18.46
CA GLN A 101 -3.39 -19.07 19.36
C GLN A 101 -3.56 -18.59 20.82
N GLN A 102 -3.77 -17.29 21.03
CA GLN A 102 -4.02 -16.72 22.36
C GLN A 102 -5.33 -17.25 22.95
N LYS A 103 -6.41 -17.24 22.16
CA LYS A 103 -7.74 -17.72 22.57
C LYS A 103 -7.74 -19.21 22.96
N MET A 104 -6.97 -20.03 22.28
CA MET A 104 -6.85 -21.47 22.50
C MET A 104 -5.73 -21.85 23.49
N GLY A 105 -5.18 -20.89 24.22
CA GLY A 105 -4.21 -21.11 25.30
C GLY A 105 -2.85 -21.63 24.83
N GLY A 106 -2.43 -21.33 23.61
CA GLY A 106 -1.09 -21.66 23.11
C GLY A 106 -0.91 -23.08 22.57
N THR A 107 -1.95 -23.91 22.58
CA THR A 107 -1.86 -25.34 22.19
C THR A 107 -2.35 -25.65 20.78
N ALA A 108 -3.00 -24.69 20.12
CA ALA A 108 -3.60 -24.88 18.81
C ALA A 108 -2.56 -25.20 17.73
N ARG A 109 -2.93 -26.08 16.81
CA ARG A 109 -2.18 -26.40 15.61
C ARG A 109 -2.69 -25.54 14.45
N ILE A 110 -1.88 -24.62 13.96
CA ILE A 110 -2.27 -23.65 12.93
C ILE A 110 -1.40 -23.80 11.69
N LEU A 111 -2.03 -23.84 10.52
CA LEU A 111 -1.36 -23.75 9.23
C LEU A 111 -1.75 -22.46 8.51
N ILE A 112 -0.79 -21.61 8.24
CA ILE A 112 -0.94 -20.42 7.40
C ILE A 112 -0.39 -20.77 6.02
N MET A 113 -1.16 -20.49 4.96
CA MET A 113 -0.78 -20.81 3.58
C MET A 113 -0.70 -19.54 2.74
N ASP A 114 0.33 -19.40 1.93
CA ASP A 114 0.49 -18.27 1.02
C ASP A 114 0.98 -18.72 -0.37
N ASN A 115 0.46 -18.09 -1.41
CA ASN A 115 0.86 -18.34 -2.79
C ASN A 115 2.19 -17.70 -3.17
N HIS A 116 2.70 -16.76 -2.37
CA HIS A 116 4.00 -16.13 -2.57
C HIS A 116 5.13 -16.96 -1.92
N ASP A 117 6.35 -16.61 -2.28
CA ASP A 117 7.58 -17.16 -1.73
C ASP A 117 8.01 -16.50 -0.41
N ASP A 118 7.24 -15.49 0.03
CA ASP A 118 7.47 -14.69 1.22
C ASP A 118 6.16 -14.40 1.94
N PHE A 119 6.21 -14.22 3.26
CA PHE A 119 5.09 -13.80 4.09
C PHE A 119 4.93 -12.28 4.13
N GLY A 120 3.90 -11.79 4.83
CA GLY A 120 3.63 -10.38 5.04
C GLY A 120 2.59 -9.77 4.09
N GLY A 121 2.19 -10.48 3.02
CA GLY A 121 1.23 -9.94 2.05
C GLY A 121 1.75 -8.67 1.38
N HIS A 122 1.10 -7.53 1.63
CA HIS A 122 1.57 -6.21 1.17
C HIS A 122 2.69 -5.62 2.05
N ALA A 123 2.91 -6.16 3.23
CA ALA A 123 4.01 -5.77 4.13
C ALA A 123 5.29 -6.54 3.76
N LYS A 124 5.91 -6.17 2.65
CA LYS A 124 7.10 -6.81 2.09
C LYS A 124 8.36 -6.02 2.40
N ARG A 125 9.49 -6.72 2.51
CA ARG A 125 10.83 -6.18 2.70
C ARG A 125 11.65 -6.30 1.43
N ASN A 126 12.38 -5.25 1.06
CA ASN A 126 13.47 -5.32 0.10
C ASN A 126 14.79 -5.04 0.81
N GLU A 127 15.76 -5.90 0.63
CA GLU A 127 17.03 -5.86 1.32
C GLU A 127 18.18 -5.94 0.32
N PHE A 128 18.96 -4.87 0.22
CA PHE A 128 20.14 -4.80 -0.61
C PHE A 128 21.40 -4.92 0.25
N HIS A 129 22.42 -5.56 -0.30
CA HIS A 129 23.75 -5.60 0.27
C HIS A 129 24.75 -5.07 -0.76
N TYR A 130 25.40 -3.98 -0.45
CA TYR A 130 26.35 -3.33 -1.33
C TYR A 130 27.51 -2.76 -0.52
N GLU A 131 28.76 -3.07 -0.92
CA GLU A 131 29.99 -2.64 -0.25
C GLU A 131 29.99 -2.88 1.29
N GLY A 132 29.45 -4.03 1.71
CA GLY A 132 29.38 -4.42 3.11
C GLY A 132 28.28 -3.73 3.92
N ARG A 133 27.44 -2.93 3.31
CA ARG A 133 26.29 -2.27 3.94
C ARG A 133 24.99 -2.95 3.57
N MET A 134 24.07 -3.01 4.52
CA MET A 134 22.67 -3.34 4.29
C MET A 134 21.91 -2.04 4.01
N VAL A 135 21.18 -2.00 2.91
CA VAL A 135 20.28 -0.90 2.55
C VAL A 135 18.88 -1.47 2.44
N LEU A 136 17.96 -0.98 3.25
CA LEU A 136 16.57 -1.42 3.26
C LEU A 136 15.71 -0.54 2.37
N GLY A 137 14.73 -1.17 1.77
CA GLY A 137 13.67 -0.53 1.01
C GLY A 137 12.31 -1.06 1.40
N LEU A 138 11.31 -0.25 1.16
CA LEU A 138 9.92 -0.51 1.50
C LEU A 138 9.27 -1.42 0.43
N GLY A 139 8.71 -2.57 0.79
CA GLY A 139 8.11 -3.54 -0.15
C GLY A 139 6.61 -3.41 -0.39
N GLY A 140 5.99 -2.36 0.14
CA GLY A 140 4.53 -2.14 0.03
C GLY A 140 4.01 -1.33 1.20
N ALA A 141 3.20 -1.90 2.06
CA ALA A 141 2.64 -1.20 3.23
C ALA A 141 3.75 -0.69 4.16
N GLN A 142 3.63 0.57 4.60
CA GLN A 142 4.73 1.28 5.22
C GLN A 142 4.43 1.79 6.62
N ASN A 143 3.31 2.49 6.76
CA ASN A 143 3.05 3.38 7.88
C ASN A 143 2.32 2.67 9.02
N ILE A 144 2.61 3.11 10.22
CA ILE A 144 1.77 2.96 11.41
C ILE A 144 1.09 4.32 11.57
N ASP A 145 -0.14 4.44 11.09
CA ASP A 145 -0.87 5.70 11.05
C ASP A 145 -1.70 5.86 12.32
N GLY A 146 -1.37 6.83 13.17
CA GLY A 146 -2.17 7.18 14.33
C GLY A 146 -2.40 6.03 15.32
N LEU A 147 -1.34 5.37 15.78
CA LEU A 147 -1.42 4.22 16.71
C LEU A 147 -2.31 4.50 17.94
N SER A 148 -2.37 5.75 18.41
CA SER A 148 -3.22 6.16 19.53
C SER A 148 -4.74 6.12 19.21
N ALA A 149 -5.10 6.05 17.93
CA ALA A 149 -6.49 5.97 17.46
C ALA A 149 -6.92 4.54 17.07
N TYR A 150 -6.04 3.55 17.23
CA TYR A 150 -6.36 2.16 16.94
C TYR A 150 -7.40 1.62 17.92
N SER A 151 -8.15 0.59 17.52
CA SER A 151 -9.04 -0.17 18.40
C SER A 151 -8.26 -0.82 19.55
N ASP A 152 -8.94 -1.17 20.62
CA ASP A 152 -8.35 -1.91 21.75
C ASP A 152 -7.74 -3.25 21.29
N GLU A 153 -8.35 -3.90 20.31
CA GLU A 153 -7.90 -5.15 19.71
C GLU A 153 -6.62 -4.99 18.91
N ALA A 154 -6.57 -3.98 18.05
CA ALA A 154 -5.37 -3.68 17.27
C ALA A 154 -4.22 -3.20 18.18
N ALA A 155 -4.50 -2.33 19.15
CA ALA A 155 -3.51 -1.87 20.13
C ALA A 155 -2.98 -3.03 21.00
N SER A 156 -3.85 -3.98 21.40
CA SER A 156 -3.43 -5.18 22.13
C SER A 156 -2.46 -6.05 21.31
N LEU A 157 -2.73 -6.26 20.01
CA LEU A 157 -1.81 -7.00 19.16
C LEU A 157 -0.45 -6.29 19.04
N PHE A 158 -0.44 -4.97 18.92
CA PHE A 158 0.79 -4.20 18.89
C PHE A 158 1.59 -4.36 20.21
N ALA A 159 0.91 -4.29 21.36
CA ALA A 159 1.54 -4.55 22.65
C ALA A 159 2.12 -5.97 22.74
N ASP A 160 1.41 -6.97 22.24
CA ASP A 160 1.86 -8.37 22.21
C ASP A 160 3.15 -8.56 21.41
N ILE A 161 3.32 -7.82 20.31
CA ILE A 161 4.55 -7.86 19.51
C ILE A 161 5.62 -6.87 19.99
N GLY A 162 5.37 -6.19 21.11
CA GLY A 162 6.32 -5.30 21.78
C GLY A 162 6.35 -3.87 21.26
N ILE A 163 5.28 -3.42 20.61
CA ILE A 163 5.12 -2.04 20.16
C ILE A 163 4.06 -1.35 21.02
N SER A 164 4.42 -0.19 21.60
CA SER A 164 3.52 0.69 22.34
C SER A 164 3.61 2.09 21.78
N THR A 165 2.70 2.98 22.13
CA THR A 165 2.81 4.40 21.77
C THR A 165 4.16 4.98 22.15
N ASP A 166 4.63 4.74 23.37
CA ASP A 166 5.89 5.29 23.90
C ASP A 166 7.13 4.85 23.13
N ASN A 167 7.19 3.59 22.69
CA ASN A 167 8.36 3.09 21.94
C ASN A 167 8.22 3.27 20.42
N ALA A 168 7.00 3.37 19.89
CA ALA A 168 6.78 3.73 18.49
C ALA A 168 7.25 5.17 18.20
N GLU A 169 7.11 6.09 19.14
CA GLU A 169 7.66 7.46 19.04
C GLU A 169 9.20 7.46 18.86
N GLN A 170 9.89 6.44 19.37
CA GLN A 170 11.34 6.30 19.19
C GLN A 170 11.73 6.04 17.73
N LEU A 171 10.84 5.42 16.92
CA LEU A 171 11.07 5.23 15.49
C LEU A 171 11.13 6.59 14.77
N GLU A 172 10.34 7.53 15.21
CA GLU A 172 10.34 8.91 14.70
C GLU A 172 11.53 9.72 15.22
N ALA A 173 11.81 9.66 16.51
CA ALA A 173 12.93 10.38 17.14
C ALA A 173 14.30 9.97 16.58
N ASN A 174 14.41 8.78 16.01
CA ASN A 174 15.64 8.27 15.39
C ASN A 174 15.79 8.67 13.92
N THR A 175 14.87 9.46 13.35
CA THR A 175 15.00 10.01 12.00
C THR A 175 15.83 11.28 12.06
N PRO A 176 17.03 11.34 11.41
CA PRO A 176 17.85 12.55 11.42
C PRO A 176 17.13 13.73 10.74
N ASP A 177 17.12 14.89 11.38
CA ASP A 177 16.46 16.10 10.88
C ASP A 177 17.06 16.63 9.56
N ASP A 178 18.30 16.29 9.25
CA ASP A 178 19.08 16.80 8.14
C ASP A 178 19.10 15.90 6.91
N PHE A 179 18.52 14.71 6.99
CA PHE A 179 18.58 13.75 5.91
C PHE A 179 17.20 13.20 5.50
N PHE A 180 16.81 13.47 4.29
CA PHE A 180 15.90 12.84 3.38
C PHE A 180 14.39 12.89 3.56
N MET A 181 13.79 12.67 4.59
CA MET A 181 12.34 12.84 4.69
C MET A 181 12.06 14.07 5.52
N GLY A 182 12.89 15.07 5.33
CA GLY A 182 12.89 16.32 6.01
C GLY A 182 12.03 16.26 7.23
N GLY A 183 12.64 16.13 8.40
CA GLY A 183 11.89 16.24 9.62
C GLY A 183 10.86 17.34 9.50
N LYS A 184 9.80 17.25 10.15
CA LYS A 184 8.54 18.04 10.15
C LYS A 184 8.47 19.40 9.42
N THR A 185 9.59 20.01 9.02
CA THR A 185 9.64 21.39 8.51
C THR A 185 10.43 21.62 7.21
N ASN A 186 11.37 20.77 6.82
CA ASN A 186 12.35 21.08 5.75
C ASN A 186 12.49 19.99 4.68
N ALA A 187 11.42 19.28 4.32
CA ALA A 187 11.47 18.36 3.19
C ALA A 187 11.98 19.10 1.94
N LYS A 188 13.14 18.69 1.43
CA LYS A 188 13.69 19.16 0.16
C LYS A 188 12.90 18.51 -0.97
N ASN A 189 11.80 19.14 -1.35
CA ASN A 189 10.86 18.64 -2.37
C ASN A 189 11.04 19.41 -3.68
N ALA A 190 10.61 18.79 -4.76
CA ALA A 190 10.52 19.40 -6.07
C ALA A 190 9.34 18.82 -6.86
N MET A 191 8.98 19.52 -7.93
CA MET A 191 8.14 19.02 -9.01
C MET A 191 8.95 19.01 -10.28
N ALA A 192 8.90 17.91 -11.03
CA ALA A 192 9.51 17.78 -12.34
C ALA A 192 8.44 17.53 -13.39
N LEU A 193 8.51 18.30 -14.46
CA LEU A 193 7.66 18.16 -15.64
C LEU A 193 8.52 17.99 -16.89
N PRO A 194 8.09 17.21 -17.89
CA PRO A 194 8.78 17.10 -19.16
C PRO A 194 8.95 18.48 -19.83
N GLY A 195 10.16 18.80 -20.19
CA GLY A 195 10.53 19.96 -20.99
C GLY A 195 11.04 19.57 -22.37
N THR A 196 11.61 20.52 -23.14
CA THR A 196 12.15 20.27 -24.48
C THR A 196 13.42 19.41 -24.47
N ASP A 197 14.26 19.57 -23.46
CA ASP A 197 15.59 18.93 -23.37
C ASP A 197 15.77 18.10 -22.08
N GLY A 198 14.70 17.49 -21.60
CA GLY A 198 14.67 16.75 -20.33
C GLY A 198 13.61 17.28 -19.39
N HIS A 199 13.76 17.07 -18.08
CA HIS A 199 12.82 17.57 -17.09
C HIS A 199 13.17 19.02 -16.67
N VAL A 200 12.14 19.84 -16.52
CA VAL A 200 12.20 21.10 -15.78
C VAL A 200 11.83 20.77 -14.34
N THR A 201 12.79 20.93 -13.43
CA THR A 201 12.60 20.63 -12.00
C THR A 201 12.55 21.94 -11.21
N VAL A 202 11.43 22.13 -10.51
CA VAL A 202 11.19 23.32 -9.68
C VAL A 202 11.15 22.90 -8.21
N SER A 203 12.16 23.38 -7.45
CA SER A 203 12.29 23.08 -6.02
C SER A 203 11.21 23.80 -5.21
N GLY A 204 10.75 23.14 -4.13
CA GLY A 204 9.83 23.71 -3.17
C GLY A 204 8.81 22.70 -2.64
N ASN A 205 8.15 23.04 -1.56
CA ASN A 205 7.11 22.20 -0.98
C ASN A 205 5.79 22.40 -1.75
N TRP A 206 5.62 21.64 -2.83
CA TRP A 206 4.47 21.76 -3.73
C TRP A 206 3.13 21.53 -3.07
N LEU A 207 3.06 20.71 -2.02
CA LEU A 207 1.83 20.53 -1.24
C LEU A 207 1.43 21.82 -0.52
N ARG A 208 2.42 22.56 0.01
CA ARG A 208 2.18 23.86 0.60
C ARG A 208 1.94 24.94 -0.44
N PHE A 209 2.66 24.89 -1.56
CA PHE A 209 2.48 25.85 -2.66
C PHE A 209 1.07 25.77 -3.25
N MET A 210 0.54 24.58 -3.46
CA MET A 210 -0.84 24.34 -3.93
C MET A 210 -1.92 24.85 -2.94
N ASN A 211 -1.52 25.19 -1.70
CA ASN A 211 -2.35 25.78 -0.68
C ASN A 211 -1.94 27.23 -0.33
N GLY A 212 -1.24 27.92 -1.23
CA GLY A 212 -0.93 29.35 -1.13
C GLY A 212 0.20 29.70 -0.16
N ALA A 213 1.11 28.75 0.14
CA ALA A 213 2.28 29.07 0.97
C ALA A 213 3.24 30.01 0.23
N GLU A 214 3.99 30.81 0.98
CA GLU A 214 4.96 31.78 0.45
C GLU A 214 5.87 31.16 -0.62
N GLY A 215 6.05 31.86 -1.74
CA GLY A 215 6.89 31.43 -2.86
C GLY A 215 6.15 30.66 -3.95
N TYR A 216 4.88 30.29 -3.78
CA TYR A 216 4.14 29.51 -4.77
C TYR A 216 4.04 30.19 -6.13
N GLU A 217 3.86 31.52 -6.20
CA GLU A 217 3.79 32.26 -7.45
C GLU A 217 5.08 32.12 -8.28
N ALA A 218 6.23 32.32 -7.63
CA ALA A 218 7.53 32.17 -8.27
C ALA A 218 7.71 30.74 -8.78
N ALA A 219 7.39 29.73 -7.95
CA ALA A 219 7.49 28.33 -8.33
C ALA A 219 6.59 27.97 -9.53
N VAL A 220 5.34 28.45 -9.54
CA VAL A 220 4.42 28.22 -10.69
C VAL A 220 4.96 28.88 -11.97
N ARG A 221 5.63 30.05 -11.85
CA ARG A 221 6.24 30.74 -13.01
C ARG A 221 7.40 30.00 -13.65
N GLU A 222 8.05 29.11 -12.91
CA GLU A 222 9.15 28.28 -13.42
C GLU A 222 8.65 27.00 -14.11
N LEU A 223 7.38 26.61 -13.94
CA LEU A 223 6.82 25.43 -14.61
C LEU A 223 6.78 25.62 -16.13
N PRO A 224 7.06 24.57 -16.93
CA PRO A 224 7.01 24.61 -18.38
C PRO A 224 5.56 24.58 -18.91
N LEU A 225 4.74 25.52 -18.45
CA LEU A 225 3.35 25.68 -18.81
C LEU A 225 3.10 27.00 -19.55
N PRO A 226 2.06 27.08 -20.41
CA PRO A 226 1.64 28.34 -21.01
C PRO A 226 1.33 29.40 -19.93
N ARG A 227 1.68 30.66 -20.19
CA ARG A 227 1.49 31.77 -19.23
C ARG A 227 0.07 31.85 -18.68
N ALA A 228 -0.91 31.64 -19.55
CA ALA A 228 -2.34 31.66 -19.16
C ALA A 228 -2.69 30.54 -18.15
N GLU A 229 -2.07 29.36 -18.28
CA GLU A 229 -2.27 28.27 -17.31
C GLU A 229 -1.56 28.58 -15.98
N GLN A 230 -0.36 29.16 -16.03
CA GLN A 230 0.34 29.62 -14.83
C GLN A 230 -0.51 30.67 -14.08
N ASP A 231 -1.13 31.63 -14.79
CA ASP A 231 -1.99 32.67 -14.18
C ASP A 231 -3.19 32.05 -13.47
N LYS A 232 -3.85 31.05 -14.07
CA LYS A 232 -4.98 30.33 -13.46
C LYS A 232 -4.54 29.55 -12.22
N LEU A 233 -3.40 28.84 -12.28
CA LEU A 233 -2.86 28.11 -11.13
C LEU A 233 -2.51 29.05 -9.97
N ILE A 234 -1.93 30.23 -10.27
CA ILE A 234 -1.63 31.24 -9.25
C ILE A 234 -2.92 31.72 -8.59
N THR A 235 -3.94 32.05 -9.36
CA THR A 235 -5.25 32.46 -8.83
C THR A 235 -5.89 31.34 -8.00
N PHE A 236 -5.77 30.10 -8.44
CA PHE A 236 -6.33 28.95 -7.73
C PHE A 236 -5.60 28.65 -6.42
N PHE A 237 -4.27 28.71 -6.42
CA PHE A 237 -3.48 28.43 -5.22
C PHE A 237 -3.50 29.56 -4.18
N SER A 238 -3.78 30.80 -4.59
CA SER A 238 -3.91 31.93 -3.63
C SER A 238 -5.02 31.67 -2.61
N GLY A 239 -6.12 31.05 -3.05
CA GLY A 239 -7.32 30.89 -2.26
C GLY A 239 -8.13 32.18 -2.07
N ASP A 240 -7.76 33.29 -2.74
CA ASP A 240 -8.44 34.59 -2.62
C ASP A 240 -9.66 34.69 -3.52
N HIS A 241 -9.80 33.79 -4.50
CA HIS A 241 -10.93 33.77 -5.42
C HIS A 241 -11.90 32.66 -5.05
N ASP A 242 -13.17 33.05 -4.85
CA ASP A 242 -14.26 32.09 -4.61
C ASP A 242 -14.88 31.68 -5.95
N PHE A 243 -14.55 30.48 -6.42
CA PHE A 243 -15.08 29.92 -7.68
C PHE A 243 -16.53 29.44 -7.59
N LEU A 244 -17.15 29.49 -6.40
CA LEU A 244 -18.54 29.09 -6.16
C LEU A 244 -19.37 30.22 -5.54
N ALA A 245 -18.94 31.48 -5.64
CA ALA A 245 -19.53 32.64 -5.01
C ALA A 245 -21.02 32.88 -5.37
N GLU A 246 -21.46 32.38 -6.53
CA GLU A 246 -22.86 32.51 -6.97
C GLU A 246 -23.81 31.49 -6.35
N PHE A 247 -23.29 30.45 -5.67
CA PHE A 247 -24.09 29.40 -5.06
C PHE A 247 -24.56 29.77 -3.65
N SER A 248 -25.79 29.46 -3.34
CA SER A 248 -26.25 29.37 -1.95
C SER A 248 -25.53 28.19 -1.25
N LEU A 249 -25.58 28.17 0.08
CA LEU A 249 -24.99 27.10 0.88
C LEU A 249 -25.48 25.69 0.51
N SER A 250 -26.78 25.55 0.24
CA SER A 250 -27.37 24.27 -0.17
C SER A 250 -26.86 23.85 -1.54
N GLU A 251 -26.89 24.76 -2.52
CA GLU A 251 -26.41 24.51 -3.87
C GLU A 251 -24.92 24.17 -3.88
N MET A 252 -24.11 24.84 -3.04
CA MET A 252 -22.69 24.54 -2.89
C MET A 252 -22.47 23.14 -2.32
N ALA A 253 -23.23 22.75 -1.29
CA ALA A 253 -23.14 21.41 -0.71
C ALA A 253 -23.51 20.33 -1.74
N ASP A 254 -24.59 20.55 -2.49
CA ASP A 254 -25.00 19.62 -3.56
C ASP A 254 -23.95 19.54 -4.67
N TYR A 255 -23.39 20.70 -5.08
CA TYR A 255 -22.32 20.75 -6.09
C TYR A 255 -21.07 19.99 -5.65
N LEU A 256 -20.59 20.24 -4.42
CA LEU A 256 -19.39 19.59 -3.88
C LEU A 256 -19.54 18.08 -3.75
N ASN A 257 -20.74 17.58 -3.49
CA ASN A 257 -21.04 16.16 -3.33
C ASN A 257 -21.36 15.41 -4.63
N ALA A 258 -21.68 16.13 -5.72
CA ALA A 258 -22.13 15.52 -6.97
C ALA A 258 -21.20 15.78 -8.16
N THR A 259 -20.29 16.76 -8.06
CA THR A 259 -19.44 17.18 -9.19
C THR A 259 -18.06 16.52 -9.10
N PRO A 260 -17.57 15.90 -10.19
CA PRO A 260 -16.20 15.44 -10.25
C PRO A 260 -15.18 16.58 -10.05
N TYR A 261 -14.13 16.34 -9.28
CA TYR A 261 -13.10 17.35 -9.01
C TYR A 261 -12.46 17.92 -10.29
N ASN A 262 -12.14 17.07 -11.26
CA ASN A 262 -11.57 17.53 -12.54
C ASN A 262 -12.57 18.31 -13.38
N GLN A 263 -13.88 18.10 -13.21
CA GLN A 263 -14.91 18.95 -13.81
C GLN A 263 -14.92 20.34 -13.16
N PHE A 264 -14.82 20.42 -11.84
CA PHE A 264 -14.67 21.71 -11.13
C PHE A 264 -13.42 22.46 -11.63
N LEU A 265 -12.29 21.79 -11.76
CA LEU A 265 -11.03 22.39 -12.26
C LEU A 265 -11.16 22.92 -13.71
N THR A 266 -11.85 22.19 -14.57
CA THR A 266 -11.99 22.60 -15.98
C THR A 266 -13.08 23.64 -16.21
N GLU A 267 -14.23 23.54 -15.52
CA GLU A 267 -15.40 24.40 -15.78
C GLU A 267 -15.41 25.67 -14.92
N ARG A 268 -14.91 25.61 -13.68
CA ARG A 268 -14.89 26.74 -12.75
C ARG A 268 -13.55 27.43 -12.69
N VAL A 269 -12.46 26.69 -12.51
CA VAL A 269 -11.11 27.27 -12.50
C VAL A 269 -10.64 27.55 -13.93
N GLY A 270 -11.14 26.81 -14.91
CA GLY A 270 -10.85 27.01 -16.34
C GLY A 270 -9.53 26.43 -16.79
N LEU A 271 -8.98 25.45 -16.05
CA LEU A 271 -7.70 24.79 -16.39
C LEU A 271 -7.82 23.91 -17.64
N ALA A 272 -6.74 23.81 -18.38
CA ALA A 272 -6.62 22.86 -19.48
C ALA A 272 -6.48 21.42 -18.94
N LYS A 273 -6.97 20.44 -19.72
CA LYS A 273 -6.92 19.02 -19.29
C LYS A 273 -5.50 18.51 -19.09
N GLU A 274 -4.55 19.05 -19.81
CA GLU A 274 -3.12 18.72 -19.72
C GLU A 274 -2.49 19.18 -18.41
N THR A 275 -3.11 20.14 -17.72
CA THR A 275 -2.68 20.64 -16.40
C THR A 275 -3.20 19.79 -15.23
N LEU A 276 -4.32 19.07 -15.42
CA LEU A 276 -4.96 18.31 -14.36
C LEU A 276 -4.05 17.28 -13.66
N PRO A 277 -3.14 16.55 -14.34
CA PRO A 277 -2.24 15.60 -13.68
C PRO A 277 -1.37 16.23 -12.59
N ILE A 278 -1.11 17.53 -12.64
CA ILE A 278 -0.36 18.25 -11.60
C ILE A 278 -1.16 18.30 -10.31
N LEU A 279 -2.48 18.45 -10.41
CA LEU A 279 -3.39 18.67 -9.27
C LEU A 279 -3.98 17.37 -8.71
N ASP A 280 -4.21 16.37 -9.59
CA ASP A 280 -4.73 15.08 -9.16
C ASP A 280 -3.64 14.02 -8.90
N ASN A 281 -2.37 14.39 -8.96
CA ASN A 281 -1.24 13.49 -8.76
C ASN A 281 -1.31 12.74 -7.43
N LEU A 282 -1.65 13.45 -6.36
CA LEU A 282 -1.77 12.87 -5.02
C LEU A 282 -2.91 11.83 -4.98
N LEU A 283 -4.08 12.15 -5.57
CA LEU A 283 -5.24 11.26 -5.62
C LEU A 283 -4.88 9.95 -6.34
N ARG A 284 -4.13 10.04 -7.43
CA ARG A 284 -3.67 8.88 -8.22
C ARG A 284 -2.70 8.01 -7.45
N ILE A 285 -1.74 8.62 -6.76
CA ILE A 285 -0.70 7.91 -6.03
C ILE A 285 -1.28 7.17 -4.81
N VAL A 286 -2.15 7.83 -4.07
CA VAL A 286 -2.69 7.30 -2.81
C VAL A 286 -3.79 6.29 -3.08
N GLU A 287 -4.82 6.65 -3.84
CA GLU A 287 -6.02 5.83 -4.02
C GLU A 287 -6.13 5.18 -5.41
N GLY A 288 -5.29 5.57 -6.37
CA GLY A 288 -5.36 5.11 -7.76
C GLY A 288 -6.54 5.69 -8.54
N TYR A 289 -7.13 6.78 -8.05
CA TYR A 289 -8.22 7.49 -8.72
C TYR A 289 -7.73 8.80 -9.34
N THR A 290 -8.42 9.25 -10.39
CA THR A 290 -8.27 10.61 -10.91
C THR A 290 -9.35 11.51 -10.34
N GLY A 291 -9.18 12.82 -10.45
CA GLY A 291 -10.24 13.77 -10.07
C GLY A 291 -11.53 13.63 -10.88
N TRP A 292 -11.60 12.76 -11.90
CA TRP A 292 -12.85 12.39 -12.60
C TRP A 292 -13.69 11.37 -11.82
N ASN A 293 -13.10 10.64 -10.89
CA ASN A 293 -13.75 9.58 -10.11
C ASN A 293 -14.19 10.04 -8.72
N LEU A 294 -13.64 11.15 -8.24
CA LEU A 294 -13.90 11.69 -6.92
C LEU A 294 -14.73 12.97 -7.02
N THR A 295 -15.66 13.14 -6.12
CA THR A 295 -16.35 14.42 -5.96
C THR A 295 -15.36 15.49 -5.51
N VAL A 296 -15.73 16.77 -5.66
CA VAL A 296 -14.91 17.89 -5.15
C VAL A 296 -14.67 17.72 -3.66
N LEU A 297 -15.69 17.31 -2.90
CA LEU A 297 -15.58 17.12 -1.46
C LEU A 297 -14.65 15.96 -1.09
N GLU A 298 -14.76 14.82 -1.78
CA GLU A 298 -13.86 13.68 -1.58
C GLU A 298 -12.42 14.04 -1.92
N ALA A 299 -12.20 14.75 -3.04
CA ALA A 299 -10.86 15.19 -3.44
C ALA A 299 -10.24 16.14 -2.40
N PHE A 300 -10.99 17.08 -1.85
CA PHE A 300 -10.52 17.94 -0.77
C PHE A 300 -10.22 17.15 0.51
N GLY A 301 -11.03 16.14 0.83
CA GLY A 301 -10.79 15.23 1.94
C GLY A 301 -9.49 14.44 1.79
N LEU A 302 -9.06 14.15 0.56
CA LEU A 302 -7.78 13.54 0.21
C LEU A 302 -6.61 14.54 0.10
N GLY A 303 -6.85 15.82 0.38
CA GLY A 303 -5.82 16.86 0.33
C GLY A 303 -5.54 17.41 -1.07
N ALA A 304 -6.43 17.18 -2.04
CA ALA A 304 -6.35 17.87 -3.32
C ALA A 304 -6.43 19.39 -3.11
N PRO A 305 -5.72 20.20 -3.92
CA PRO A 305 -5.70 21.64 -3.76
C PRO A 305 -7.06 22.31 -4.07
N GLY A 306 -7.27 23.50 -3.50
CA GLY A 306 -8.41 24.36 -3.83
C GLY A 306 -9.50 24.46 -2.77
N ILE A 307 -9.38 23.82 -1.62
CA ILE A 307 -10.35 23.96 -0.52
C ILE A 307 -10.53 25.43 -0.09
N ARG A 308 -9.49 26.26 -0.19
CA ARG A 308 -9.56 27.69 0.11
C ARG A 308 -10.23 28.52 -1.00
N SER A 309 -10.37 27.95 -2.19
CA SER A 309 -10.91 28.63 -3.38
C SER A 309 -12.44 28.44 -3.54
N ILE A 310 -13.12 28.04 -2.45
CA ILE A 310 -14.59 27.94 -2.36
C ILE A 310 -15.13 28.81 -1.22
N GLY A 311 -14.50 29.96 -0.99
CA GLY A 311 -14.92 31.00 -0.05
C GLY A 311 -14.90 30.54 1.41
N TRP A 312 -15.72 31.20 2.24
CA TRP A 312 -15.73 30.99 3.69
C TRP A 312 -16.00 29.53 4.14
N LEU A 313 -16.74 28.76 3.34
CA LEU A 313 -16.98 27.34 3.63
C LEU A 313 -15.68 26.55 3.52
N GLY A 314 -14.87 26.85 2.51
CA GLY A 314 -13.54 26.27 2.34
C GLY A 314 -12.62 26.55 3.51
N ASP A 315 -12.63 27.78 4.02
CA ASP A 315 -11.85 28.15 5.22
C ASP A 315 -12.27 27.34 6.45
N LYS A 316 -13.58 27.13 6.62
CA LYS A 316 -14.12 26.31 7.73
C LYS A 316 -13.77 24.83 7.59
N LEU A 317 -13.95 24.29 6.39
CA LEU A 317 -13.61 22.88 6.11
C LEU A 317 -12.10 22.64 6.22
N GLY A 318 -11.27 23.56 5.71
CA GLY A 318 -9.82 23.49 5.82
C GLY A 318 -9.33 23.54 7.27
N ALA A 319 -9.89 24.45 8.08
CA ALA A 319 -9.58 24.52 9.50
C ALA A 319 -10.03 23.27 10.28
N LEU A 320 -11.14 22.64 9.89
CA LEU A 320 -11.59 21.38 10.48
C LEU A 320 -10.68 20.21 10.06
N ALA A 321 -10.29 20.15 8.79
CA ALA A 321 -9.40 19.13 8.28
C ALA A 321 -8.00 19.18 8.96
N LEU A 322 -7.47 20.38 9.16
CA LEU A 322 -6.20 20.56 9.90
C LEU A 322 -6.31 20.09 11.35
N LYS A 323 -7.38 20.49 12.07
CA LYS A 323 -7.61 20.01 13.45
C LYS A 323 -7.78 18.50 13.53
N PHE A 324 -8.39 17.92 12.53
CA PHE A 324 -8.57 16.48 12.45
C PHE A 324 -7.22 15.79 12.19
N ALA A 325 -6.43 16.28 11.25
CA ALA A 325 -5.08 15.77 10.99
C ALA A 325 -4.21 15.84 12.25
N ASP A 326 -4.23 16.98 12.97
CA ASP A 326 -3.51 17.13 14.25
C ASP A 326 -3.98 16.11 15.32
N SER A 327 -5.26 15.74 15.31
CA SER A 327 -5.83 14.78 16.27
C SER A 327 -5.46 13.31 16.02
N LEU A 328 -4.99 12.99 14.83
CA LEU A 328 -4.63 11.61 14.44
C LEU A 328 -3.26 11.19 14.95
N GLY A 329 -2.47 12.12 15.45
CA GLY A 329 -1.09 11.87 15.88
C GLY A 329 -0.12 11.69 14.72
N GLU A 330 1.11 11.36 15.07
CA GLU A 330 2.21 11.26 14.11
C GLU A 330 2.25 9.87 13.47
N THR A 331 2.65 9.82 12.22
CA THR A 331 2.92 8.58 11.50
C THR A 331 4.28 8.04 11.88
N GLN A 332 4.34 6.80 12.30
CA GLN A 332 5.59 6.08 12.57
C GLN A 332 5.86 5.04 11.49
N MET A 333 7.13 4.63 11.36
CA MET A 333 7.54 3.66 10.35
C MET A 333 8.83 2.94 10.75
N PHE A 334 8.91 1.64 10.40
CA PHE A 334 10.17 0.92 10.42
C PHE A 334 10.98 1.19 9.14
N PRO A 335 12.32 0.95 9.16
CA PRO A 335 13.16 1.11 7.96
C PRO A 335 12.71 0.30 6.74
N ASP A 336 12.01 -0.81 6.95
CA ASP A 336 11.39 -1.68 5.93
C ASP A 336 9.86 -1.63 5.94
N GLY A 337 9.29 -0.57 6.55
CA GLY A 337 7.86 -0.39 6.70
C GLY A 337 7.20 -1.49 7.53
N ASN A 338 5.95 -1.81 7.21
CA ASN A 338 5.17 -2.82 7.94
C ASN A 338 5.70 -4.25 7.79
N ALA A 339 6.76 -4.47 6.99
CA ALA A 339 7.45 -5.76 6.95
C ALA A 339 8.01 -6.14 8.33
N SER A 340 8.53 -5.18 9.12
CA SER A 340 8.95 -5.43 10.50
C SER A 340 7.80 -5.90 11.39
N ILE A 341 6.57 -5.40 11.21
CA ILE A 341 5.38 -5.86 11.95
C ILE A 341 5.05 -7.31 11.58
N ALA A 342 5.04 -7.64 10.28
CA ALA A 342 4.87 -9.03 9.84
C ALA A 342 5.95 -9.96 10.41
N ARG A 343 7.20 -9.50 10.45
CA ARG A 343 8.35 -10.25 10.99
C ARG A 343 8.22 -10.48 12.50
N LEU A 344 7.77 -9.48 13.25
CA LEU A 344 7.50 -9.62 14.69
C LEU A 344 6.39 -10.66 14.93
N LEU A 345 5.29 -10.61 14.18
CA LEU A 345 4.21 -11.60 14.26
C LEU A 345 4.71 -13.02 13.90
N VAL A 346 5.47 -13.16 12.82
CA VAL A 346 6.04 -14.45 12.42
C VAL A 346 6.99 -15.00 13.47
N GLN A 347 7.81 -14.16 14.09
CA GLN A 347 8.69 -14.58 15.19
C GLN A 347 7.90 -15.03 16.43
N LYS A 348 6.79 -14.39 16.74
CA LYS A 348 5.89 -14.83 17.82
C LYS A 348 5.24 -16.19 17.51
N LEU A 349 4.80 -16.40 16.28
CA LEU A 349 4.16 -17.66 15.83
C LEU A 349 5.16 -18.80 15.67
N VAL A 350 6.36 -18.50 15.17
CA VAL A 350 7.43 -19.45 14.83
C VAL A 350 8.76 -18.96 15.40
N PRO A 351 9.00 -19.01 16.71
CA PRO A 351 10.19 -18.41 17.35
C PRO A 351 11.52 -18.90 16.78
N GLY A 352 11.57 -20.12 16.23
CA GLY A 352 12.76 -20.69 15.61
C GLY A 352 13.23 -19.98 14.33
N VAL A 353 12.41 -19.09 13.75
CA VAL A 353 12.76 -18.35 12.52
C VAL A 353 13.87 -17.33 12.74
N ALA A 354 13.92 -16.73 13.92
CA ALA A 354 14.93 -15.77 14.34
C ALA A 354 15.16 -15.87 15.87
N PRO A 355 15.80 -16.95 16.36
CA PRO A 355 15.85 -17.26 17.79
C PRO A 355 16.62 -16.27 18.64
N THR A 356 17.45 -15.43 18.02
CA THR A 356 18.23 -14.39 18.72
C THR A 356 17.58 -13.01 18.68
N MET A 357 16.50 -12.83 17.91
CA MET A 357 15.78 -11.58 17.81
C MET A 357 15.01 -11.29 19.11
N LYS A 358 15.19 -10.10 19.66
CA LYS A 358 14.61 -9.70 20.94
C LYS A 358 13.25 -8.99 20.76
N GLY A 359 13.04 -8.33 19.62
CA GLY A 359 11.82 -7.59 19.34
C GLY A 359 12.02 -6.42 18.37
N MET A 360 11.33 -5.32 18.64
CA MET A 360 11.32 -4.13 17.80
C MET A 360 12.74 -3.58 17.50
N GLU A 361 13.65 -3.64 18.49
CA GLU A 361 14.97 -3.04 18.38
C GLU A 361 15.89 -3.70 17.34
N ASP A 362 15.72 -5.00 17.08
CA ASP A 362 16.62 -5.76 16.19
C ASP A 362 15.89 -6.44 15.02
N VAL A 363 14.57 -6.24 14.88
CA VAL A 363 13.79 -6.81 13.78
C VAL A 363 14.30 -6.39 12.41
N ALA A 364 14.78 -5.15 12.28
CA ALA A 364 15.29 -4.61 11.02
C ALA A 364 16.57 -5.32 10.53
N ILE A 365 17.43 -5.79 11.44
CA ILE A 365 18.69 -6.46 11.10
C ILE A 365 18.61 -7.97 11.23
N ALA A 366 17.57 -8.53 11.84
CA ALA A 366 17.44 -9.97 12.05
C ALA A 366 17.32 -10.72 10.72
N ARG A 367 18.14 -11.74 10.50
CA ARG A 367 18.02 -12.62 9.35
C ARG A 367 17.13 -13.81 9.70
N PHE A 368 16.03 -13.97 8.98
CA PHE A 368 15.05 -15.04 9.21
C PHE A 368 15.47 -16.32 8.49
N ASN A 369 15.32 -17.45 9.17
CA ASN A 369 15.51 -18.77 8.59
C ASN A 369 14.19 -19.30 8.02
N TYR A 370 13.97 -19.13 6.73
CA TYR A 370 12.75 -19.59 6.03
C TYR A 370 12.61 -21.13 6.05
N GLY A 371 13.69 -21.86 6.21
CA GLY A 371 13.68 -23.33 6.27
C GLY A 371 12.96 -23.90 7.49
N VAL A 372 12.66 -23.09 8.50
CA VAL A 372 11.93 -23.54 9.70
C VAL A 372 10.44 -23.17 9.71
N LEU A 373 9.95 -22.43 8.71
CA LEU A 373 8.58 -21.95 8.71
C LEU A 373 7.53 -23.07 8.63
N ASP A 374 7.78 -24.17 7.92
CA ASP A 374 6.84 -25.29 7.71
C ASP A 374 7.38 -26.64 8.23
N GLN A 375 7.89 -26.67 9.45
CA GLN A 375 8.37 -27.91 10.06
C GLN A 375 7.25 -28.67 10.77
N SER A 376 7.12 -29.98 10.52
CA SER A 376 6.01 -30.82 10.96
C SER A 376 5.82 -30.92 12.48
N LYS A 377 6.88 -30.66 13.28
CA LYS A 377 6.83 -30.74 14.74
C LYS A 377 6.38 -29.43 15.41
N GLN A 378 6.20 -28.36 14.65
CA GLN A 378 5.78 -27.07 15.19
C GLN A 378 4.26 -26.98 15.26
N PRO A 379 3.70 -26.31 16.29
CA PRO A 379 2.25 -26.08 16.37
C PRO A 379 1.81 -25.09 15.27
N ASN A 380 2.56 -24.04 15.05
CA ASN A 380 2.27 -23.03 14.01
C ASN A 380 3.22 -23.23 12.83
N ARG A 381 2.66 -23.30 11.62
CA ARG A 381 3.39 -23.52 10.38
C ARG A 381 2.99 -22.49 9.34
N ILE A 382 3.95 -21.99 8.58
CA ILE A 382 3.72 -21.06 7.46
C ILE A 382 4.21 -21.75 6.19
N ARG A 383 3.27 -22.14 5.32
CA ARG A 383 3.51 -22.89 4.08
C ARG A 383 3.44 -21.94 2.89
N LEU A 384 4.59 -21.47 2.47
CA LEU A 384 4.76 -20.57 1.32
C LEU A 384 4.70 -21.34 -0.02
N ASN A 385 4.62 -20.60 -1.15
CA ASN A 385 4.48 -21.16 -2.49
C ASN A 385 3.31 -22.14 -2.63
N SER A 386 2.21 -21.88 -1.93
CA SER A 386 1.08 -22.79 -1.78
C SER A 386 -0.22 -22.08 -2.12
N THR A 387 -0.67 -22.22 -3.36
CA THR A 387 -1.89 -21.55 -3.83
C THR A 387 -3.12 -22.39 -3.50
N VAL A 388 -3.94 -21.91 -2.58
CA VAL A 388 -5.24 -22.52 -2.26
C VAL A 388 -6.18 -22.35 -3.47
N VAL A 389 -6.86 -23.44 -3.85
CA VAL A 389 -7.78 -23.53 -4.99
C VAL A 389 -9.14 -24.10 -4.63
N GLY A 390 -9.35 -24.47 -3.39
CA GLY A 390 -10.64 -24.95 -2.89
C GLY A 390 -10.70 -24.96 -1.37
N VAL A 391 -11.80 -24.45 -0.83
CA VAL A 391 -12.13 -24.48 0.61
C VAL A 391 -13.59 -24.90 0.71
N ARG A 392 -13.87 -25.95 1.47
CA ARG A 392 -15.24 -26.42 1.64
C ARG A 392 -15.45 -27.01 3.03
N GLU A 393 -16.62 -26.78 3.58
CA GLU A 393 -17.10 -27.52 4.74
C GLU A 393 -17.54 -28.93 4.30
N THR A 394 -17.13 -29.93 5.07
CA THR A 394 -17.46 -31.34 4.83
C THR A 394 -18.65 -31.78 5.68
N GLU A 395 -19.30 -32.92 5.30
CA GLU A 395 -20.38 -33.53 6.08
C GLU A 395 -19.97 -33.86 7.52
N ALA A 396 -18.69 -34.13 7.74
CA ALA A 396 -18.11 -34.37 9.08
C ALA A 396 -17.90 -33.09 9.90
N LYS A 397 -18.44 -31.95 9.46
CA LYS A 397 -18.26 -30.64 10.08
C LYS A 397 -16.79 -30.26 10.29
N ARG A 398 -15.99 -30.44 9.26
CA ARG A 398 -14.60 -30.02 9.13
C ARG A 398 -14.42 -29.21 7.87
N VAL A 399 -13.36 -28.43 7.80
CA VAL A 399 -12.99 -27.72 6.58
C VAL A 399 -11.92 -28.51 5.84
N GLN A 400 -12.13 -28.79 4.57
CA GLN A 400 -11.09 -29.29 3.67
C GLN A 400 -10.54 -28.12 2.86
N VAL A 401 -9.21 -28.04 2.80
CA VAL A 401 -8.47 -27.04 2.04
C VAL A 401 -7.63 -27.72 0.98
N ASP A 402 -7.96 -27.46 -0.28
CA ASP A 402 -7.28 -27.98 -1.46
C ASP A 402 -6.34 -26.90 -2.02
N TYR A 403 -5.09 -27.26 -2.33
CA TYR A 403 -4.08 -26.31 -2.79
C TYR A 403 -3.09 -26.93 -3.77
N VAL A 404 -2.36 -26.07 -4.47
CA VAL A 404 -1.28 -26.45 -5.39
C VAL A 404 0.04 -25.92 -4.84
N GLN A 405 1.01 -26.81 -4.70
CA GLN A 405 2.38 -26.49 -4.28
C GLN A 405 3.37 -27.16 -5.22
N GLN A 406 4.24 -26.40 -5.87
CA GLN A 406 5.23 -26.91 -6.82
C GLN A 406 4.63 -27.87 -7.87
N GLY A 407 3.47 -27.54 -8.40
CA GLY A 407 2.73 -28.33 -9.38
C GLY A 407 2.00 -29.57 -8.82
N LYS A 408 2.10 -29.85 -7.51
CA LYS A 408 1.40 -30.95 -6.84
C LYS A 408 0.07 -30.46 -6.28
N ALA A 409 -1.00 -31.22 -6.57
CA ALA A 409 -2.33 -30.98 -6.01
C ALA A 409 -2.48 -31.72 -4.68
N LEU A 410 -2.60 -31.01 -3.59
CA LEU A 410 -2.55 -31.49 -2.21
C LEU A 410 -3.78 -31.04 -1.42
N SER A 411 -4.15 -31.74 -0.36
CA SER A 411 -5.20 -31.31 0.55
C SER A 411 -4.86 -31.55 2.02
N VAL A 412 -5.40 -30.69 2.88
CA VAL A 412 -5.36 -30.79 4.34
C VAL A 412 -6.77 -30.60 4.90
N THR A 413 -6.96 -30.94 6.17
CA THR A 413 -8.23 -30.70 6.89
C THR A 413 -8.00 -29.82 8.12
N ALA A 414 -9.04 -29.09 8.50
CA ALA A 414 -9.02 -28.26 9.71
C ALA A 414 -10.40 -28.27 10.41
N ASP A 415 -10.43 -27.88 11.66
CA ASP A 415 -11.68 -27.61 12.36
C ASP A 415 -12.27 -26.27 11.93
N HIS A 416 -11.42 -25.27 11.70
CA HIS A 416 -11.81 -23.91 11.26
C HIS A 416 -10.92 -23.41 10.13
N CYS A 417 -11.43 -22.44 9.37
CA CYS A 417 -10.68 -21.76 8.32
C CYS A 417 -10.94 -20.25 8.32
N VAL A 418 -9.86 -19.47 8.20
CA VAL A 418 -9.94 -18.01 7.94
C VAL A 418 -9.41 -17.72 6.55
N LEU A 419 -10.24 -17.12 5.70
CA LEU A 419 -9.87 -16.64 4.38
C LEU A 419 -9.36 -15.19 4.50
N ALA A 420 -8.04 -15.04 4.64
CA ALA A 420 -7.35 -13.77 4.77
C ALA A 420 -6.72 -13.32 3.43
N CYS A 421 -7.41 -13.59 2.33
CA CYS A 421 -6.99 -13.33 0.97
C CYS A 421 -7.94 -12.35 0.27
N TYR A 422 -7.60 -11.90 -0.94
CA TYR A 422 -8.41 -10.99 -1.73
C TYR A 422 -9.87 -11.46 -1.88
N ASN A 423 -10.83 -10.61 -1.50
CA ASN A 423 -12.26 -10.94 -1.50
C ASN A 423 -12.77 -11.45 -2.85
N GLY A 424 -12.33 -10.85 -3.96
CA GLY A 424 -12.74 -11.27 -5.29
C GLY A 424 -12.31 -12.69 -5.70
N LEU A 425 -11.35 -13.30 -5.00
CA LEU A 425 -10.95 -14.69 -5.21
C LEU A 425 -11.83 -15.69 -4.43
N ILE A 426 -12.36 -15.28 -3.28
CA ILE A 426 -13.06 -16.15 -2.33
C ILE A 426 -14.25 -16.92 -2.95
N PRO A 427 -15.11 -16.33 -3.82
CA PRO A 427 -16.17 -17.06 -4.50
C PRO A 427 -15.70 -18.24 -5.34
N HIS A 428 -14.47 -18.18 -5.85
CA HIS A 428 -13.86 -19.27 -6.62
C HIS A 428 -13.24 -20.34 -5.71
N LEU A 429 -12.79 -19.96 -4.50
CA LEU A 429 -12.27 -20.89 -3.50
C LEU A 429 -13.38 -21.63 -2.79
N CYS A 430 -14.47 -20.94 -2.43
CA CYS A 430 -15.58 -21.48 -1.63
C CYS A 430 -16.92 -21.37 -2.40
N PRO A 431 -17.19 -22.26 -3.35
CA PRO A 431 -18.43 -22.23 -4.14
C PRO A 431 -19.70 -22.52 -3.31
N GLN A 432 -19.57 -23.02 -2.09
CA GLN A 432 -20.69 -23.27 -1.16
C GLN A 432 -21.30 -21.98 -0.57
N LEU A 433 -20.60 -20.84 -0.65
CA LEU A 433 -21.14 -19.56 -0.17
C LEU A 433 -22.46 -19.21 -0.85
N PRO A 434 -23.41 -18.57 -0.12
CA PRO A 434 -24.64 -18.06 -0.72
C PRO A 434 -24.38 -17.09 -1.87
N GLU A 435 -25.23 -17.10 -2.89
CA GLU A 435 -25.02 -16.25 -4.06
C GLU A 435 -24.94 -14.74 -3.74
N PRO A 436 -25.81 -14.17 -2.86
CA PRO A 436 -25.68 -12.76 -2.46
C PRO A 436 -24.31 -12.44 -1.85
N GLN A 437 -23.74 -13.34 -1.04
CA GLN A 437 -22.42 -13.18 -0.45
C GLN A 437 -21.30 -13.21 -1.51
N LYS A 438 -21.41 -14.11 -2.49
CA LYS A 438 -20.45 -14.18 -3.60
C LYS A 438 -20.45 -12.91 -4.46
N GLU A 439 -21.62 -12.35 -4.76
CA GLU A 439 -21.73 -11.11 -5.50
C GLU A 439 -21.17 -9.92 -4.69
N ALA A 440 -21.44 -9.88 -3.40
CA ALA A 440 -20.89 -8.88 -2.49
C ALA A 440 -19.35 -8.93 -2.43
N LEU A 441 -18.76 -10.13 -2.35
CA LEU A 441 -17.30 -10.32 -2.37
C LEU A 441 -16.63 -9.90 -3.69
N LYS A 442 -17.36 -9.92 -4.80
CA LYS A 442 -16.87 -9.48 -6.13
C LYS A 442 -16.99 -7.97 -6.34
N TYR A 443 -17.73 -7.28 -5.49
CA TYR A 443 -18.08 -5.87 -5.71
C TYR A 443 -16.86 -4.97 -5.66
N GLY A 444 -16.06 -5.05 -4.60
CA GLY A 444 -14.88 -4.23 -4.39
C GLY A 444 -13.72 -4.63 -5.33
N VAL A 445 -13.11 -3.65 -5.96
CA VAL A 445 -11.95 -3.83 -6.86
C VAL A 445 -10.75 -3.13 -6.26
N LYS A 446 -9.76 -3.91 -5.83
CA LYS A 446 -8.54 -3.35 -5.22
C LYS A 446 -7.75 -2.48 -6.18
N THR A 447 -7.18 -1.41 -5.64
CA THR A 447 -6.30 -0.50 -6.37
C THR A 447 -4.97 -1.18 -6.70
N PRO A 448 -4.55 -1.21 -7.97
CA PRO A 448 -3.24 -1.70 -8.33
C PRO A 448 -2.16 -0.64 -8.07
N HIS A 449 -1.02 -1.07 -7.58
CA HIS A 449 0.16 -0.21 -7.40
C HIS A 449 1.40 -0.85 -8.01
N VAL A 450 2.30 -0.01 -8.44
CA VAL A 450 3.64 -0.39 -8.85
C VAL A 450 4.63 0.47 -8.09
N TYR A 451 5.52 -0.19 -7.38
CA TYR A 451 6.48 0.51 -6.53
C TYR A 451 7.93 0.13 -6.88
N ALA A 452 8.98 1.07 -7.02
CA ALA A 452 10.41 0.82 -7.34
C ALA A 452 11.41 1.13 -6.21
N ASN A 453 12.26 0.12 -5.79
CA ASN A 453 13.55 0.43 -5.17
C ASN A 453 14.67 0.27 -6.18
N VAL A 454 15.43 1.31 -6.33
CA VAL A 454 16.62 1.34 -7.17
C VAL A 454 17.82 1.59 -6.27
N LEU A 455 18.69 0.61 -6.12
CA LEU A 455 19.93 0.80 -5.39
C LEU A 455 20.90 1.59 -6.26
N LEU A 456 21.28 2.77 -5.80
CA LEU A 456 22.32 3.59 -6.40
C LEU A 456 23.64 3.41 -5.66
N LYS A 457 24.75 3.53 -6.38
CA LYS A 457 26.09 3.51 -5.80
C LYS A 457 26.34 4.65 -4.82
N ASN A 458 25.67 5.80 -5.01
CA ASN A 458 25.71 6.97 -4.13
C ASN A 458 24.53 7.91 -4.42
N GLY A 459 24.37 8.95 -3.60
CA GLY A 459 23.31 9.95 -3.71
C GLY A 459 23.73 11.31 -4.24
N GLN A 460 24.93 11.45 -4.79
CA GLN A 460 25.48 12.74 -5.21
C GLN A 460 24.60 13.52 -6.17
N ALA A 461 23.88 12.83 -7.08
CA ALA A 461 22.98 13.49 -8.02
C ALA A 461 21.76 14.12 -7.33
N PHE A 462 21.20 13.46 -6.32
CA PHE A 462 20.13 14.02 -5.49
C PHE A 462 20.59 15.21 -4.65
N ASP A 463 21.81 15.14 -4.10
CA ASP A 463 22.40 16.24 -3.35
C ASP A 463 22.58 17.49 -4.24
N LYS A 464 23.09 17.30 -5.46
CA LYS A 464 23.23 18.40 -6.44
C LYS A 464 21.87 18.92 -6.94
N LEU A 465 20.88 18.05 -7.11
CA LEU A 465 19.49 18.44 -7.42
C LEU A 465 18.91 19.30 -6.27
N GLY A 466 19.34 19.08 -5.05
CA GLY A 466 18.85 19.78 -3.86
C GLY A 466 17.42 19.35 -3.45
N ALA A 467 16.93 18.23 -3.98
CA ALA A 467 15.64 17.68 -3.62
C ALA A 467 15.76 16.17 -3.38
N THR A 468 15.01 15.67 -2.43
CA THR A 468 15.02 14.27 -1.98
C THR A 468 13.72 13.56 -2.29
N MET A 469 12.66 14.31 -2.55
CA MET A 469 11.40 13.83 -3.08
C MET A 469 10.98 14.71 -4.27
N VAL A 470 10.74 14.08 -5.41
CA VAL A 470 10.32 14.76 -6.64
C VAL A 470 8.98 14.20 -7.10
N GLN A 471 8.00 15.07 -7.21
CA GLN A 471 6.73 14.76 -7.86
C GLN A 471 6.91 14.83 -9.38
N CYS A 472 6.54 13.77 -10.08
CA CYS A 472 6.67 13.62 -11.52
C CYS A 472 5.30 13.25 -12.14
N PRO A 473 4.30 14.14 -12.11
CA PRO A 473 2.89 13.80 -12.38
C PRO A 473 2.62 13.32 -13.82
N GLN A 474 3.52 13.56 -14.74
CA GLN A 474 3.38 13.17 -16.16
C GLN A 474 4.29 11.98 -16.54
N ASP A 475 5.06 11.45 -15.61
CA ASP A 475 5.98 10.32 -15.82
C ASP A 475 5.35 8.96 -15.46
N PRO A 476 5.97 7.85 -15.88
CA PRO A 476 5.53 6.51 -15.47
C PRO A 476 5.51 6.27 -13.95
N PHE A 477 6.45 6.90 -13.24
CA PHE A 477 6.49 6.91 -11.77
C PHE A 477 6.27 8.34 -11.26
N GLN A 478 5.12 8.56 -10.67
CA GLN A 478 4.66 9.89 -10.25
C GLN A 478 5.40 10.45 -9.05
N ILE A 479 6.08 9.60 -8.28
CA ILE A 479 7.01 10.01 -7.21
C ILE A 479 8.35 9.34 -7.41
N VAL A 480 9.41 10.11 -7.27
CA VAL A 480 10.79 9.66 -7.14
C VAL A 480 11.35 10.26 -5.86
N SER A 481 11.79 9.42 -4.94
CA SER A 481 12.29 9.88 -3.65
C SER A 481 13.45 9.01 -3.17
N VAL A 482 14.30 9.52 -2.33
CA VAL A 482 15.24 8.68 -1.61
C VAL A 482 14.49 7.91 -0.53
N ALA A 483 14.83 6.64 -0.35
CA ALA A 483 14.19 5.79 0.67
C ALA A 483 14.41 6.37 2.08
N PRO A 484 13.49 6.14 3.00
CA PRO A 484 13.61 6.64 4.37
C PRO A 484 14.91 6.20 5.03
N THR A 485 15.53 7.13 5.75
CA THR A 485 16.85 6.94 6.39
C THR A 485 16.77 6.85 7.90
N MET A 486 15.72 6.23 8.42
CA MET A 486 15.56 6.06 9.86
C MET A 486 16.44 4.94 10.42
N THR A 487 16.96 5.14 11.61
CA THR A 487 17.65 4.11 12.39
C THR A 487 16.63 3.25 13.14
N ASN A 488 16.96 1.98 13.29
CA ASN A 488 16.21 1.09 14.19
C ASN A 488 17.19 0.08 14.79
N GLY A 489 17.43 0.19 16.08
CA GLY A 489 18.37 -0.66 16.79
C GLY A 489 19.76 -0.68 16.13
N GLY A 490 20.17 -1.87 15.65
CA GLY A 490 21.46 -2.04 14.96
C GLY A 490 21.48 -1.62 13.49
N TYR A 491 20.33 -1.27 12.89
CA TYR A 491 20.27 -0.82 11.50
C TYR A 491 20.80 0.60 11.36
N GLN A 492 21.75 0.80 10.48
CA GLN A 492 22.35 2.09 10.17
C GLN A 492 22.07 2.41 8.69
N PRO A 493 21.11 3.30 8.40
CA PRO A 493 20.80 3.69 7.02
C PRO A 493 21.98 4.49 6.41
N PRO A 494 22.02 4.62 5.07
CA PRO A 494 22.87 5.60 4.42
C PRO A 494 22.64 7.01 4.98
N ARG A 495 23.69 7.78 5.18
CA ARG A 495 23.60 9.12 5.80
C ARG A 495 24.16 10.25 4.96
N GLY A 496 25.06 9.96 4.03
CA GLY A 496 25.70 10.94 3.18
C GLY A 496 25.41 10.71 1.71
N SER A 497 25.62 11.76 0.90
CA SER A 497 25.51 11.66 -0.55
C SER A 497 26.53 10.72 -1.18
N GLU A 498 27.61 10.41 -0.46
CA GLU A 498 28.65 9.46 -0.89
C GLU A 498 28.25 7.98 -0.61
N ASP A 499 27.27 7.76 0.28
CA ASP A 499 26.83 6.42 0.64
C ASP A 499 25.95 5.78 -0.45
N PRO A 500 25.99 4.45 -0.61
CA PRO A 500 24.98 3.75 -1.40
C PRO A 500 23.59 4.00 -0.84
N MET A 501 22.62 4.24 -1.69
CA MET A 501 21.26 4.53 -1.24
C MET A 501 20.19 3.86 -2.09
N ALA A 502 19.05 3.58 -1.50
CA ALA A 502 17.87 3.17 -2.23
C ALA A 502 17.07 4.41 -2.67
N VAL A 503 16.72 4.44 -3.93
CA VAL A 503 15.71 5.36 -4.48
C VAL A 503 14.40 4.62 -4.59
N TYR A 504 13.37 5.26 -4.23
CA TYR A 504 12.00 4.93 -4.20
C TYR A 504 11.22 5.57 -5.34
N MET A 505 10.50 4.79 -6.10
CA MET A 505 9.69 5.31 -7.20
C MET A 505 8.29 4.70 -7.13
N MET A 506 7.25 5.51 -7.15
CA MET A 506 5.86 5.08 -7.08
C MET A 506 5.13 5.39 -8.39
N GLY A 507 4.52 4.37 -8.98
CA GLY A 507 3.77 4.49 -10.21
C GLY A 507 2.31 4.04 -10.05
N ASP A 508 1.39 4.87 -10.53
CA ASP A 508 0.01 4.47 -10.75
C ASP A 508 -0.12 3.83 -12.14
N PRO A 509 -0.41 2.54 -12.22
CA PRO A 509 -0.59 1.87 -13.50
C PRO A 509 -1.96 2.15 -14.13
N THR A 510 -2.85 2.86 -13.41
CA THR A 510 -4.22 3.09 -13.86
C THR A 510 -4.23 4.10 -15.01
N PRO A 511 -4.70 3.72 -16.20
CA PRO A 511 -4.73 4.65 -17.32
C PRO A 511 -5.74 5.76 -17.05
N ALA A 512 -5.35 7.02 -17.30
CA ALA A 512 -6.28 8.14 -17.24
C ALA A 512 -7.47 7.87 -18.19
N PRO A 513 -8.72 8.03 -17.73
CA PRO A 513 -9.88 7.75 -18.58
C PRO A 513 -9.99 8.81 -19.67
N THR A 514 -10.17 8.37 -20.90
CA THR A 514 -10.47 9.23 -22.04
C THR A 514 -11.98 9.48 -22.19
N THR A 515 -12.78 8.66 -21.53
CA THR A 515 -14.24 8.73 -21.48
C THR A 515 -14.70 8.44 -20.06
N LYS A 516 -15.96 8.76 -19.73
CA LYS A 516 -16.51 8.44 -18.41
C LYS A 516 -16.49 6.92 -18.18
N VAL A 517 -15.71 6.50 -17.19
CA VAL A 517 -15.57 5.10 -16.75
C VAL A 517 -15.72 5.09 -15.24
N SER A 518 -16.40 4.08 -14.70
CA SER A 518 -16.46 3.92 -13.24
C SER A 518 -15.07 3.65 -12.64
N GLY A 519 -14.85 4.06 -11.39
CA GLY A 519 -13.60 3.80 -10.68
C GLY A 519 -13.24 2.32 -10.67
N ARG A 520 -14.22 1.43 -10.41
CA ARG A 520 -13.99 -0.02 -10.44
C ARG A 520 -13.49 -0.55 -11.78
N GLU A 521 -14.05 -0.07 -12.88
CA GLU A 521 -13.59 -0.47 -14.22
C GLU A 521 -12.19 0.09 -14.51
N MET A 522 -11.91 1.30 -14.09
CA MET A 522 -10.58 1.92 -14.20
C MET A 522 -9.53 1.10 -13.44
N LEU A 523 -9.82 0.70 -12.20
CA LEU A 523 -8.93 -0.15 -11.40
C LEU A 523 -8.72 -1.53 -12.04
N ARG A 524 -9.76 -2.15 -12.65
CA ARG A 524 -9.62 -3.41 -13.40
C ARG A 524 -8.65 -3.27 -14.58
N ARG A 525 -8.73 -2.17 -15.32
CA ARG A 525 -7.80 -1.87 -16.43
C ARG A 525 -6.37 -1.67 -15.92
N GLY A 526 -6.20 -0.96 -14.81
CA GLY A 526 -4.91 -0.81 -14.14
C GLY A 526 -4.31 -2.15 -13.73
N ARG A 527 -5.08 -3.04 -13.11
CA ARG A 527 -4.64 -4.40 -12.76
C ARG A 527 -4.20 -5.19 -13.99
N TYR A 528 -4.97 -5.13 -15.09
CA TYR A 528 -4.60 -5.81 -16.33
C TYR A 528 -3.28 -5.27 -16.88
N LYS A 529 -3.11 -3.94 -16.91
CA LYS A 529 -1.86 -3.30 -17.34
C LYS A 529 -0.67 -3.78 -16.50
N VAL A 530 -0.82 -3.82 -15.19
CA VAL A 530 0.22 -4.29 -14.25
C VAL A 530 0.64 -5.72 -14.57
N TYR A 531 -0.31 -6.64 -14.79
CA TYR A 531 0.03 -8.04 -15.13
C TYR A 531 0.64 -8.19 -16.52
N SER A 532 0.22 -7.38 -17.50
CA SER A 532 0.71 -7.46 -18.88
C SER A 532 2.06 -6.77 -19.09
N THR A 533 2.53 -5.94 -18.15
CA THR A 533 3.80 -5.21 -18.26
C THR A 533 4.96 -6.11 -17.78
N PRO A 534 5.91 -6.47 -18.67
CA PRO A 534 7.06 -7.28 -18.28
C PRO A 534 8.08 -6.44 -17.49
N PHE A 535 8.97 -7.11 -16.76
CA PHE A 535 10.02 -6.46 -15.98
C PHE A 535 10.90 -5.53 -16.84
N ALA A 536 11.32 -5.99 -18.01
CA ALA A 536 12.18 -5.19 -18.89
C ALA A 536 11.57 -3.81 -19.26
N SER A 537 10.23 -3.72 -19.35
CA SER A 537 9.55 -2.45 -19.60
C SER A 537 9.60 -1.53 -18.39
N TYR A 538 9.44 -2.06 -17.19
CA TYR A 538 9.61 -1.27 -15.96
C TYR A 538 11.06 -0.82 -15.77
N GLU A 539 12.02 -1.71 -16.00
CA GLU A 539 13.43 -1.39 -15.93
C GLU A 539 13.81 -0.25 -16.88
N GLN A 540 13.33 -0.31 -18.11
CA GLN A 540 13.58 0.76 -19.09
C GLN A 540 12.97 2.09 -18.64
N GLN A 541 11.72 2.09 -18.20
CA GLN A 541 11.05 3.29 -17.68
C GLN A 541 11.80 3.90 -16.49
N ILE A 542 12.27 3.06 -15.56
CA ILE A 542 13.06 3.51 -14.41
C ILE A 542 14.36 4.17 -14.84
N ARG A 543 15.10 3.51 -15.76
CA ARG A 543 16.37 4.04 -16.26
C ARG A 543 16.20 5.34 -17.00
N ASP A 544 15.20 5.42 -17.87
CA ASP A 544 14.93 6.61 -18.68
C ASP A 544 14.50 7.78 -17.80
N GLN A 545 13.58 7.55 -16.86
CA GLN A 545 13.08 8.59 -15.96
C GLN A 545 14.18 9.10 -15.01
N LEU A 546 14.95 8.21 -14.38
CA LEU A 546 16.06 8.63 -13.53
C LEU A 546 17.16 9.35 -14.33
N GLN A 547 17.44 8.92 -15.56
CA GLN A 547 18.40 9.61 -16.43
C GLN A 547 17.91 11.00 -16.82
N ALA A 548 16.63 11.15 -17.16
CA ALA A 548 16.05 12.43 -17.50
C ALA A 548 16.03 13.40 -16.31
N LEU A 549 15.73 12.89 -15.11
CA LEU A 549 15.66 13.68 -13.87
C LEU A 549 17.04 14.04 -13.31
N LEU A 550 17.95 13.08 -13.23
CA LEU A 550 19.22 13.21 -12.51
C LEU A 550 20.45 13.37 -13.42
N GLY A 551 20.31 13.08 -14.71
CA GLY A 551 21.41 13.22 -15.69
C GLY A 551 22.07 14.61 -15.70
N PRO A 552 21.31 15.73 -15.66
CA PRO A 552 21.88 17.07 -15.54
C PRO A 552 22.77 17.29 -14.31
N TYR A 553 22.60 16.45 -13.29
CA TYR A 553 23.36 16.50 -12.03
C TYR A 553 24.50 15.47 -11.96
N GLY A 554 24.82 14.83 -13.11
CA GLY A 554 25.95 13.92 -13.26
C GLY A 554 25.63 12.45 -13.02
N PHE A 555 24.34 12.07 -12.98
CA PHE A 555 23.90 10.68 -12.91
C PHE A 555 24.04 9.99 -14.27
N ASN A 556 24.46 8.73 -14.25
CA ASN A 556 24.48 7.84 -15.41
C ASN A 556 23.83 6.50 -15.02
N HIS A 557 22.68 6.20 -15.61
CA HIS A 557 21.90 5.00 -15.28
C HIS A 557 22.63 3.68 -15.53
N GLU A 558 23.64 3.65 -16.43
CA GLU A 558 24.40 2.44 -16.73
C GLU A 558 25.43 2.10 -15.63
N THR A 559 25.98 3.13 -14.98
CA THR A 559 27.06 2.96 -13.99
C THR A 559 26.61 3.16 -12.55
N ASP A 560 25.54 3.89 -12.32
CA ASP A 560 25.13 4.32 -10.99
C ASP A 560 24.04 3.43 -10.40
N ILE A 561 23.24 2.76 -11.24
CA ILE A 561 22.26 1.79 -10.79
C ILE A 561 22.94 0.44 -10.54
N GLN A 562 22.88 -0.05 -9.30
CA GLN A 562 23.48 -1.31 -8.86
C GLN A 562 22.46 -2.44 -8.80
N ALA A 563 21.22 -2.16 -8.45
CA ALA A 563 20.12 -3.11 -8.46
C ALA A 563 18.79 -2.38 -8.63
N ILE A 564 17.86 -3.08 -9.21
CA ILE A 564 16.47 -2.63 -9.32
C ILE A 564 15.57 -3.73 -8.78
N THR A 565 14.66 -3.47 -7.87
CA THR A 565 13.57 -4.36 -7.41
C THR A 565 12.19 -3.75 -7.76
N VAL A 566 11.17 -4.44 -8.53
CA VAL A 566 9.77 -4.03 -8.88
C VAL A 566 8.75 -4.84 -8.08
N ASN A 567 8.02 -4.37 -6.96
CA ASN A 567 6.85 -5.05 -6.38
C ASN A 567 5.58 -4.68 -7.15
N ARG A 568 5.15 -5.61 -7.90
CA ARG A 568 3.90 -5.52 -8.63
C ARG A 568 2.75 -5.89 -7.69
N ILE A 569 2.06 -4.90 -7.15
CA ILE A 569 0.93 -5.10 -6.24
C ILE A 569 -0.37 -4.90 -7.01
N SER A 570 -0.81 -5.97 -7.68
CA SER A 570 -1.99 -5.93 -8.55
C SER A 570 -3.30 -5.83 -7.78
N HIS A 571 -3.31 -6.22 -6.51
CA HIS A 571 -4.43 -6.17 -5.59
C HIS A 571 -3.98 -5.45 -4.31
N GLY A 572 -3.72 -4.15 -4.43
CA GLY A 572 -3.16 -3.32 -3.38
C GLY A 572 -4.20 -2.86 -2.36
N TYR A 573 -4.62 -1.61 -2.42
CA TYR A 573 -5.54 -1.05 -1.45
C TYR A 573 -6.94 -1.66 -1.56
N ALA A 574 -7.60 -1.83 -0.41
CA ALA A 574 -9.01 -2.18 -0.36
C ALA A 574 -9.85 -1.09 -1.06
N TYR A 575 -10.91 -1.51 -1.75
CA TYR A 575 -11.82 -0.58 -2.40
C TYR A 575 -12.54 0.26 -1.36
N ALA A 576 -12.37 1.56 -1.44
CA ALA A 576 -13.20 2.53 -0.73
C ALA A 576 -14.36 2.96 -1.65
N TYR A 577 -15.56 3.07 -1.10
CA TYR A 577 -16.73 3.45 -1.87
C TYR A 577 -16.65 4.90 -2.36
N LEU A 578 -17.04 5.12 -3.62
CA LEU A 578 -16.99 6.42 -4.30
C LEU A 578 -18.38 7.01 -4.42
N ALA A 579 -18.57 8.24 -3.98
CA ALA A 579 -19.88 8.90 -4.03
C ALA A 579 -20.45 9.05 -5.45
N LEU A 580 -19.60 9.06 -6.49
CA LEU A 580 -20.04 9.15 -7.89
C LEU A 580 -20.45 7.80 -8.50
N ASP A 581 -20.00 6.68 -7.93
CA ASP A 581 -20.14 5.35 -8.53
C ASP A 581 -20.96 4.37 -7.68
N ASP A 582 -21.05 4.63 -6.38
CA ASP A 582 -21.61 3.68 -5.41
C ASP A 582 -22.85 4.27 -4.73
N PRO A 583 -23.90 3.48 -4.51
CA PRO A 583 -25.07 3.92 -3.75
C PRO A 583 -24.73 4.03 -2.25
N GLU A 584 -25.60 4.69 -1.51
CA GLU A 584 -25.63 4.59 -0.05
C GLU A 584 -26.38 3.31 0.34
N TRP A 585 -25.76 2.47 1.17
CA TRP A 585 -26.39 1.27 1.71
C TRP A 585 -26.93 1.50 3.11
N ALA A 586 -27.98 0.78 3.46
CA ALA A 586 -28.40 0.67 4.84
C ALA A 586 -27.35 -0.14 5.65
N GLU A 587 -27.41 -0.02 6.97
CA GLU A 587 -26.53 -0.76 7.88
C GLU A 587 -26.70 -2.29 7.67
N GLY A 588 -25.59 -3.00 7.49
CA GLY A 588 -25.56 -4.43 7.20
C GLY A 588 -25.76 -4.81 5.74
N GLU A 589 -26.04 -3.86 4.83
CA GLU A 589 -26.29 -4.11 3.41
C GLU A 589 -25.09 -3.78 2.51
N ALA A 590 -24.09 -3.09 3.04
CA ALA A 590 -22.90 -2.75 2.25
C ALA A 590 -22.17 -4.02 1.80
N PRO A 591 -21.62 -4.04 0.55
CA PRO A 591 -21.00 -5.25 0.01
C PRO A 591 -19.88 -5.84 0.89
N HIS A 592 -19.09 -5.03 1.59
CA HIS A 592 -18.07 -5.54 2.51
C HIS A 592 -18.69 -6.23 3.74
N GLU A 593 -19.84 -5.75 4.25
CA GLU A 593 -20.54 -6.33 5.40
C GLU A 593 -21.22 -7.66 5.01
N VAL A 594 -21.95 -7.66 3.89
CA VAL A 594 -22.58 -8.88 3.35
C VAL A 594 -21.51 -9.92 2.98
N GLY A 595 -20.42 -9.47 2.36
CA GLY A 595 -19.33 -10.32 1.91
C GLY A 595 -18.58 -11.02 3.04
N ARG A 596 -18.35 -10.33 4.16
CA ARG A 596 -17.59 -10.85 5.30
C ARG A 596 -18.36 -11.78 6.23
N ALA A 597 -19.65 -12.01 5.98
CA ALA A 597 -20.47 -12.87 6.84
C ALA A 597 -19.85 -14.27 6.99
N GLN A 598 -19.87 -14.79 8.23
CA GLN A 598 -19.40 -16.12 8.54
C GLN A 598 -20.21 -17.18 7.79
N PHE A 599 -19.55 -18.19 7.24
CA PHE A 599 -20.16 -19.37 6.64
C PHE A 599 -19.72 -20.63 7.37
N GLY A 600 -20.54 -21.12 8.28
CA GLY A 600 -20.22 -22.29 9.10
C GLY A 600 -18.87 -22.15 9.81
N ARG A 601 -17.92 -23.00 9.44
CA ARG A 601 -16.56 -23.02 10.00
C ARG A 601 -15.54 -22.19 9.20
N ILE A 602 -16.04 -21.33 8.33
CA ILE A 602 -15.22 -20.46 7.47
C ILE A 602 -15.56 -19.01 7.78
N SER A 603 -14.55 -18.22 8.16
CA SER A 603 -14.64 -16.77 8.32
C SER A 603 -13.74 -16.06 7.32
N ILE A 604 -14.01 -14.78 7.07
CA ILE A 604 -13.27 -13.95 6.10
C ILE A 604 -12.65 -12.77 6.86
N ALA A 605 -11.33 -12.58 6.71
CA ALA A 605 -10.59 -11.57 7.44
C ALA A 605 -9.51 -10.92 6.57
N ASN A 606 -9.76 -9.69 6.16
CA ASN A 606 -8.80 -8.86 5.41
C ASN A 606 -9.27 -7.40 5.42
N SER A 607 -8.47 -6.49 4.90
CA SER A 607 -8.83 -5.07 4.79
C SER A 607 -10.03 -4.82 3.86
N ASP A 608 -10.27 -5.69 2.85
CA ASP A 608 -11.46 -5.59 1.98
C ASP A 608 -12.75 -5.77 2.76
N SER A 609 -12.71 -6.59 3.83
CA SER A 609 -13.86 -6.87 4.71
C SER A 609 -14.26 -5.69 5.59
N GLU A 610 -13.42 -4.67 5.65
CA GLU A 610 -13.69 -3.41 6.37
C GLU A 610 -13.80 -2.22 5.41
N ALA A 611 -13.70 -2.44 4.09
CA ALA A 611 -13.65 -1.41 3.04
C ALA A 611 -12.63 -0.29 3.37
N ARG A 612 -11.52 -0.63 4.03
CA ARG A 612 -10.46 0.29 4.47
C ARG A 612 -9.09 -0.30 4.19
N ALA A 613 -8.21 0.48 3.57
CA ALA A 613 -6.88 0.04 3.13
C ALA A 613 -5.80 0.19 4.23
N TYR A 614 -6.17 -0.01 5.51
CA TYR A 614 -5.31 0.22 6.65
C TYR A 614 -4.98 -1.05 7.42
N MET A 615 -3.88 -1.02 8.14
CA MET A 615 -3.40 -2.16 8.90
C MET A 615 -4.26 -2.46 10.13
N ASP A 616 -4.73 -1.45 10.85
CA ASP A 616 -5.67 -1.59 11.96
C ASP A 616 -6.96 -2.28 11.51
N ALA A 617 -7.53 -1.88 10.38
CA ALA A 617 -8.71 -2.53 9.81
C ALA A 617 -8.46 -4.02 9.47
N ALA A 618 -7.27 -4.35 8.99
CA ALA A 618 -6.90 -5.75 8.72
C ALA A 618 -6.75 -6.56 10.02
N ILE A 619 -6.33 -5.94 11.13
CA ILE A 619 -6.22 -6.57 12.46
C ILE A 619 -7.60 -6.74 13.08
N ASP A 620 -8.47 -5.72 13.01
CA ASP A 620 -9.84 -5.77 13.51
C ASP A 620 -10.67 -6.87 12.80
N ALA A 621 -10.51 -6.97 11.47
CA ALA A 621 -11.12 -8.05 10.69
C ALA A 621 -10.63 -9.44 11.16
N ALA A 622 -9.34 -9.57 11.49
CA ALA A 622 -8.77 -10.80 12.02
C ALA A 622 -9.35 -11.16 13.39
N TRP A 623 -9.44 -10.18 14.28
CA TRP A 623 -10.07 -10.35 15.59
C TRP A 623 -11.52 -10.84 15.47
N ARG A 624 -12.35 -10.14 14.69
CA ARG A 624 -13.74 -10.51 14.42
C ARG A 624 -13.84 -11.96 13.93
N ALA A 625 -13.04 -12.32 12.91
CA ALA A 625 -13.08 -13.66 12.33
C ALA A 625 -12.72 -14.76 13.33
N VAL A 626 -11.80 -14.49 14.26
CA VAL A 626 -11.47 -15.43 15.35
C VAL A 626 -12.60 -15.53 16.37
N GLN A 627 -13.25 -14.42 16.74
CA GLN A 627 -14.42 -14.48 17.64
C GLN A 627 -15.54 -15.31 17.00
N GLU A 628 -15.84 -15.15 15.73
CA GLU A 628 -16.84 -15.93 14.98
C GLU A 628 -16.59 -17.45 15.07
N GLN A 629 -15.33 -17.89 15.07
CA GLN A 629 -14.96 -19.31 15.08
C GLN A 629 -14.83 -19.90 16.49
N THR A 630 -14.75 -19.06 17.51
CA THR A 630 -14.47 -19.50 18.89
C THR A 630 -15.58 -19.13 19.89
N ALA A 631 -16.71 -18.59 19.38
CA ALA A 631 -17.91 -18.24 20.17
C ALA A 631 -18.71 -19.46 20.62
#